data_addeb3bd0fd9bfb69ecd7172f3e57f6d
#
_entry.id   addeb3bd0fd9bfb69ecd7172f3e57f6d
#
_cell.length_a   1.000
_cell.length_b   1.000
_cell.length_c   1.000
_cell.angle_alpha   90.00
_cell.angle_beta   90.00
_cell.angle_gamma   90.00
#
_symmetry.space_group_name_H-M   'P 1'
#
loop_
_entity.id
_entity.type
_entity.pdbx_description
1 polymer ?
#
loop_
_entity_poly.entity_id
_entity_poly.type
_entity_poly.pdbx_seq_one_letter_code
_entity_poly.pdbx_strand_id
1 'polypeptide(L)'
;MALSTEAVGKTWPSVSYEVGKEKVGEYARVLGFESPIHFDTEAARAEGFRDVVAPPMFCVVYSAGAMGPVIFDPEVAMNFATMVHGSQEFEWGVPVCSGDVISTISSCLSIEERDGKGFYVFETVSVNQDGDQAVRGVWTNIVRGV
;
A
#
# COMPACT_ATOMS: atom_id res chain seq x y z
N MET A 1 1.49 -26.34 -13.81
CA MET A 1 2.53 -25.53 -14.47
C MET A 1 3.43 -24.95 -13.39
N ALA A 2 4.73 -25.03 -13.56
CA ALA A 2 5.66 -24.52 -12.56
C ALA A 2 5.54 -22.98 -12.44
N LEU A 3 5.63 -22.45 -11.23
CA LEU A 3 5.66 -21.02 -11.00
C LEU A 3 6.91 -20.39 -11.59
N SER A 4 6.77 -19.20 -12.18
CA SER A 4 7.93 -18.38 -12.51
C SER A 4 8.48 -17.72 -11.25
N THR A 5 9.77 -17.78 -11.04
CA THR A 5 10.49 -17.07 -9.98
C THR A 5 11.35 -15.94 -10.55
N GLU A 6 11.16 -15.62 -11.82
CA GLU A 6 11.97 -14.64 -12.57
C GLU A 6 11.90 -13.24 -11.94
N ALA A 7 10.74 -12.87 -11.43
CA ALA A 7 10.53 -11.57 -10.82
C ALA A 7 11.08 -11.42 -9.39
N VAL A 8 11.57 -12.49 -8.76
CA VAL A 8 12.11 -12.39 -7.38
C VAL A 8 13.30 -11.45 -7.37
N GLY A 9 13.25 -10.46 -6.48
CA GLY A 9 14.25 -9.39 -6.38
C GLY A 9 14.00 -8.19 -7.31
N LYS A 10 12.98 -8.27 -8.19
CA LYS A 10 12.61 -7.15 -9.05
C LYS A 10 12.01 -6.01 -8.22
N THR A 11 12.33 -4.79 -8.64
CA THR A 11 11.76 -3.55 -8.10
C THR A 11 11.10 -2.78 -9.24
N TRP A 12 9.90 -2.27 -9.00
CA TRP A 12 9.16 -1.46 -9.97
C TRP A 12 9.37 0.04 -9.76
N PRO A 13 9.22 0.87 -10.80
CA PRO A 13 9.29 2.31 -10.66
C PRO A 13 8.29 2.84 -9.63
N SER A 14 8.64 3.93 -8.95
CA SER A 14 7.77 4.55 -7.96
C SER A 14 6.47 5.05 -8.57
N VAL A 15 5.39 4.92 -7.79
CA VAL A 15 4.07 5.48 -8.09
C VAL A 15 3.79 6.59 -7.10
N SER A 16 3.35 7.74 -7.60
CA SER A 16 3.06 8.92 -6.80
C SER A 16 1.57 9.06 -6.52
N TYR A 17 1.24 9.50 -5.31
CA TYR A 17 -0.12 9.79 -4.87
C TYR A 17 -0.17 11.09 -4.08
N GLU A 18 -1.00 12.04 -4.50
CA GLU A 18 -1.26 13.27 -3.76
C GLU A 18 -2.43 13.06 -2.80
N VAL A 19 -2.19 13.29 -1.50
CA VAL A 19 -3.19 13.09 -0.45
C VAL A 19 -4.15 14.26 -0.43
N GLY A 20 -5.40 14.02 -0.82
CA GLY A 20 -6.47 15.03 -0.85
C GLY A 20 -7.26 15.06 0.45
N LYS A 21 -7.57 16.27 0.92
CA LYS A 21 -8.37 16.49 2.14
C LYS A 21 -9.75 15.84 2.06
N GLU A 22 -10.41 15.96 0.92
CA GLU A 22 -11.73 15.37 0.69
C GLU A 22 -11.69 13.84 0.77
N LYS A 23 -10.66 13.23 0.17
CA LYS A 23 -10.48 11.77 0.21
C LYS A 23 -10.19 11.26 1.62
N VAL A 24 -9.38 11.97 2.39
CA VAL A 24 -9.13 11.64 3.80
C VAL A 24 -10.44 11.67 4.60
N GLY A 25 -11.23 12.71 4.46
CA GLY A 25 -12.52 12.84 5.13
C GLY A 25 -13.53 11.77 4.72
N GLU A 26 -13.62 11.48 3.44
CA GLU A 26 -14.48 10.41 2.91
C GLU A 26 -14.11 9.05 3.50
N TYR A 27 -12.82 8.70 3.47
CA TYR A 27 -12.31 7.45 4.04
C TYR A 27 -12.59 7.34 5.53
N ALA A 28 -12.33 8.41 6.29
CA ALA A 28 -12.56 8.45 7.72
C ALA A 28 -14.06 8.27 8.07
N ARG A 29 -14.96 8.91 7.33
CA ARG A 29 -16.41 8.77 7.52
C ARG A 29 -16.89 7.35 7.28
N VAL A 30 -16.43 6.72 6.21
CA VAL A 30 -16.81 5.33 5.87
C VAL A 30 -16.40 4.36 6.97
N LEU A 31 -15.27 4.59 7.62
CA LEU A 31 -14.77 3.74 8.71
C LEU A 31 -15.30 4.15 10.10
N GLY A 32 -16.11 5.20 10.18
CA GLY A 32 -16.70 5.64 11.45
C GLY A 32 -15.74 6.42 12.37
N PHE A 33 -14.68 7.00 11.84
CA PHE A 33 -13.84 7.91 12.62
C PHE A 33 -14.57 9.21 12.90
N GLU A 34 -14.53 9.67 14.14
CA GLU A 34 -15.23 10.87 14.60
C GLU A 34 -14.29 12.00 15.01
N SER A 35 -13.00 11.72 15.21
CA SER A 35 -12.05 12.74 15.64
C SER A 35 -11.95 13.89 14.63
N PRO A 36 -12.06 15.16 15.09
CA PRO A 36 -11.96 16.33 14.21
C PRO A 36 -10.66 16.42 13.42
N ILE A 37 -9.59 15.79 13.88
CA ILE A 37 -8.29 15.82 13.19
C ILE A 37 -8.34 15.25 11.77
N HIS A 38 -9.32 14.41 11.46
CA HIS A 38 -9.49 13.82 10.13
C HIS A 38 -10.34 14.70 9.19
N PHE A 39 -11.02 15.73 9.71
CA PHE A 39 -12.00 16.50 8.96
C PHE A 39 -11.75 18.02 8.96
N ASP A 40 -11.14 18.54 10.02
CA ASP A 40 -10.97 19.98 10.25
C ASP A 40 -9.49 20.32 10.33
N THR A 41 -9.03 21.19 9.41
CA THR A 41 -7.64 21.65 9.34
C THR A 41 -7.20 22.34 10.63
N GLU A 42 -8.05 23.21 11.21
CA GLU A 42 -7.69 23.93 12.43
C GLU A 42 -7.58 23.01 13.64
N ALA A 43 -8.48 22.02 13.74
CA ALA A 43 -8.39 20.98 14.78
C ALA A 43 -7.12 20.14 14.66
N ALA A 44 -6.76 19.75 13.45
CA ALA A 44 -5.52 19.01 13.20
C ALA A 44 -4.28 19.84 13.55
N ARG A 45 -4.25 21.11 13.17
CA ARG A 45 -3.14 22.03 13.50
C ARG A 45 -3.01 22.27 14.98
N ALA A 46 -4.13 22.36 15.71
CA ALA A 46 -4.11 22.48 17.16
C ALA A 46 -3.45 21.28 17.85
N GLU A 47 -3.50 20.10 17.24
CA GLU A 47 -2.83 18.89 17.71
C GLU A 47 -1.39 18.73 17.18
N GLY A 48 -0.89 19.71 16.42
CA GLY A 48 0.49 19.74 15.92
C GLY A 48 0.68 19.11 14.51
N PHE A 49 -0.39 18.79 13.81
CA PHE A 49 -0.32 18.30 12.43
C PHE A 49 -0.37 19.45 11.42
N ARG A 50 0.16 19.23 10.23
CA ARG A 50 0.18 20.24 9.16
C ARG A 50 -1.21 20.51 8.58
N ASP A 51 -2.03 19.47 8.47
CA ASP A 51 -3.40 19.51 7.97
C ASP A 51 -4.14 18.27 8.47
N VAL A 52 -5.35 18.01 7.97
CA VAL A 52 -6.12 16.84 8.37
C VAL A 52 -5.28 15.57 8.21
N VAL A 53 -5.37 14.70 9.21
CA VAL A 53 -4.57 13.48 9.31
C VAL A 53 -5.32 12.32 8.69
N ALA A 54 -4.66 11.60 7.79
CA ALA A 54 -5.19 10.36 7.28
C ALA A 54 -5.21 9.28 8.38
N PRO A 55 -6.31 8.53 8.54
CA PRO A 55 -6.32 7.38 9.42
C PRO A 55 -5.21 6.38 9.04
N PRO A 56 -4.64 5.62 9.99
CA PRO A 56 -3.48 4.74 9.70
C PRO A 56 -3.69 3.80 8.51
N MET A 57 -4.85 3.18 8.38
CA MET A 57 -5.16 2.27 7.26
C MET A 57 -5.40 2.98 5.93
N PHE A 58 -5.43 4.31 5.89
CA PHE A 58 -5.43 5.07 4.63
C PHE A 58 -4.20 4.72 3.76
N CYS A 59 -3.17 4.13 4.35
CA CYS A 59 -2.01 3.65 3.61
C CYS A 59 -2.37 2.68 2.48
N VAL A 60 -3.47 1.94 2.57
CA VAL A 60 -3.94 1.09 1.46
C VAL A 60 -4.34 1.91 0.23
N VAL A 61 -4.82 3.14 0.43
CA VAL A 61 -5.23 4.01 -0.67
C VAL A 61 -4.02 4.46 -1.50
N TYR A 62 -2.97 4.96 -0.84
CA TYR A 62 -1.80 5.46 -1.58
C TYR A 62 -0.81 4.37 -1.99
N SER A 63 -0.78 3.22 -1.32
CA SER A 63 0.15 2.14 -1.67
C SER A 63 -0.43 1.12 -2.65
N ALA A 64 -1.74 0.91 -2.65
CA ALA A 64 -2.38 -0.07 -3.53
C ALA A 64 -2.16 0.22 -5.02
N GLY A 65 -2.06 1.49 -5.40
CA GLY A 65 -1.77 1.88 -6.78
C GLY A 65 -0.45 1.34 -7.32
N ALA A 66 0.52 1.09 -6.44
CA ALA A 66 1.80 0.51 -6.80
C ALA A 66 1.74 -1.00 -7.05
N MET A 67 0.67 -1.67 -6.60
CA MET A 67 0.50 -3.12 -6.77
C MET A 67 -0.04 -3.50 -8.15
N GLY A 68 -0.73 -2.62 -8.85
CA GLY A 68 -1.25 -2.90 -10.19
C GLY A 68 -0.16 -3.35 -11.16
N PRO A 69 0.90 -2.55 -11.37
CA PRO A 69 2.01 -2.93 -12.24
C PRO A 69 2.69 -4.25 -11.83
N VAL A 70 2.70 -4.58 -10.54
CA VAL A 70 3.28 -5.81 -10.02
C VAL A 70 2.43 -7.03 -10.38
N ILE A 71 1.13 -6.94 -10.09
CA ILE A 71 0.18 -8.07 -10.27
C ILE A 71 0.06 -8.46 -11.75
N PHE A 72 0.11 -7.47 -12.64
CA PHE A 72 -0.03 -7.69 -14.08
C PHE A 72 1.30 -7.78 -14.83
N ASP A 73 2.42 -7.82 -14.12
CA ASP A 73 3.74 -7.98 -14.75
C ASP A 73 3.89 -9.40 -15.33
N PRO A 74 4.22 -9.53 -16.62
CA PRO A 74 4.42 -10.84 -17.25
C PRO A 74 5.52 -11.69 -16.59
N GLU A 75 6.53 -11.08 -15.99
CA GLU A 75 7.60 -11.80 -15.29
C GLU A 75 7.11 -12.38 -13.95
N VAL A 76 6.15 -11.72 -13.30
CA VAL A 76 5.46 -12.27 -12.12
C VAL A 76 4.57 -13.43 -12.50
N ALA A 77 3.95 -13.36 -13.67
CA ALA A 77 3.10 -14.40 -14.26
C ALA A 77 2.00 -14.90 -13.31
N MET A 78 1.42 -13.99 -12.54
CA MET A 78 0.37 -14.31 -11.57
C MET A 78 -0.97 -14.56 -12.27
N ASN A 79 -1.64 -15.67 -11.95
CA ASN A 79 -3.01 -15.90 -12.40
C ASN A 79 -3.98 -15.10 -11.51
N PHE A 80 -4.29 -13.89 -11.93
CA PHE A 80 -5.18 -13.00 -11.20
C PHE A 80 -6.59 -13.58 -10.96
N ALA A 81 -7.08 -14.42 -11.89
CA ALA A 81 -8.42 -15.01 -11.77
C ALA A 81 -8.58 -15.95 -10.57
N THR A 82 -7.49 -16.56 -10.11
CA THR A 82 -7.50 -17.49 -8.98
C THR A 82 -6.74 -16.95 -7.75
N MET A 83 -6.36 -15.67 -7.80
CA MET A 83 -5.64 -15.00 -6.73
C MET A 83 -6.56 -14.54 -5.62
N VAL A 84 -6.11 -14.67 -4.39
CA VAL A 84 -6.71 -14.05 -3.22
C VAL A 84 -5.64 -13.30 -2.45
N HIS A 85 -6.02 -12.18 -1.81
CA HIS A 85 -5.15 -11.48 -0.89
C HIS A 85 -5.09 -12.28 0.42
N GLY A 86 -3.98 -12.92 0.69
CA GLY A 86 -3.84 -13.87 1.78
C GLY A 86 -3.44 -13.26 3.11
N SER A 87 -2.54 -12.26 3.09
CA SER A 87 -2.01 -11.65 4.30
C SER A 87 -1.48 -10.24 4.00
N GLN A 88 -1.53 -9.40 5.03
CA GLN A 88 -1.03 -8.02 4.98
C GLN A 88 -0.34 -7.67 6.29
N GLU A 89 0.87 -7.09 6.17
CA GLU A 89 1.57 -6.50 7.30
C GLU A 89 1.87 -5.04 6.99
N PHE A 90 1.72 -4.16 7.98
CA PHE A 90 2.12 -2.75 7.88
C PHE A 90 2.99 -2.35 9.06
N GLU A 91 4.02 -1.59 8.76
CA GLU A 91 4.85 -0.88 9.71
C GLU A 91 4.74 0.61 9.40
N TRP A 92 4.05 1.36 10.28
CA TRP A 92 3.82 2.79 10.10
C TRP A 92 5.01 3.60 10.58
N GLY A 93 5.32 4.63 9.83
CA GLY A 93 6.30 5.65 10.17
C GLY A 93 5.63 6.96 10.58
N VAL A 94 5.95 8.06 9.88
CA VAL A 94 5.36 9.37 10.16
C VAL A 94 3.89 9.45 9.75
N PRO A 95 3.07 10.24 10.47
CA PRO A 95 1.69 10.51 10.07
C PRO A 95 1.61 11.13 8.68
N VAL A 96 0.59 10.76 7.93
CA VAL A 96 0.29 11.31 6.61
C VAL A 96 -0.85 12.30 6.73
N CYS A 97 -0.65 13.49 6.16
CA CYS A 97 -1.63 14.57 6.18
C CYS A 97 -2.04 14.95 4.75
N SER A 98 -3.20 15.60 4.63
CA SER A 98 -3.60 16.23 3.39
C SER A 98 -2.50 17.18 2.89
N GLY A 99 -2.26 17.16 1.58
CA GLY A 99 -1.18 17.91 0.94
C GLY A 99 0.13 17.14 0.80
N ASP A 100 0.28 16.02 1.49
CA ASP A 100 1.45 15.17 1.30
C ASP A 100 1.43 14.51 -0.08
N VAL A 101 2.63 14.35 -0.66
CA VAL A 101 2.84 13.59 -1.88
C VAL A 101 3.60 12.32 -1.50
N ILE A 102 2.92 11.18 -1.65
CA ILE A 102 3.48 9.89 -1.26
C ILE A 102 3.99 9.17 -2.49
N SER A 103 5.25 8.75 -2.44
CA SER A 103 5.88 7.91 -3.47
C SER A 103 6.04 6.50 -2.94
N THR A 104 5.52 5.51 -3.66
CA THR A 104 5.56 4.10 -3.26
C THR A 104 6.37 3.29 -4.25
N ILE A 105 7.34 2.55 -3.76
CA ILE A 105 8.14 1.58 -4.53
C ILE A 105 7.75 0.18 -4.09
N SER A 106 7.55 -0.70 -5.07
CA SER A 106 7.24 -2.12 -4.86
C SER A 106 8.42 -3.00 -5.22
N SER A 107 8.61 -4.08 -4.49
CA SER A 107 9.63 -5.11 -4.74
C SER A 107 9.05 -6.50 -4.56
N CYS A 108 9.51 -7.48 -5.33
CA CYS A 108 9.15 -8.88 -5.13
C CYS A 108 10.13 -9.54 -4.16
N LEU A 109 9.64 -10.00 -3.02
CA LEU A 109 10.46 -10.66 -2.01
C LEU A 109 10.60 -12.15 -2.26
N SER A 110 9.49 -12.84 -2.58
CA SER A 110 9.52 -14.27 -2.85
C SER A 110 8.33 -14.72 -3.70
N ILE A 111 8.53 -15.82 -4.42
CA ILE A 111 7.48 -16.56 -5.12
C ILE A 111 7.76 -18.04 -4.85
N GLU A 112 6.85 -18.69 -4.13
CA GLU A 112 7.02 -20.07 -3.69
C GLU A 112 5.75 -20.90 -3.92
N GLU A 113 5.93 -22.16 -4.26
CA GLU A 113 4.83 -23.11 -4.28
C GLU A 113 4.78 -23.90 -2.97
N ARG A 114 3.58 -24.00 -2.40
CA ARG A 114 3.31 -24.85 -1.25
C ARG A 114 1.92 -25.46 -1.39
N ASP A 115 1.84 -26.80 -1.38
CA ASP A 115 0.57 -27.55 -1.43
C ASP A 115 -0.34 -27.15 -2.61
N GLY A 116 0.25 -27.02 -3.80
CA GLY A 116 -0.47 -26.66 -5.03
C GLY A 116 -0.97 -25.22 -5.07
N LYS A 117 -0.40 -24.35 -4.22
CA LYS A 117 -0.70 -22.91 -4.19
C LYS A 117 0.57 -22.11 -4.35
N GLY A 118 0.49 -21.06 -5.13
CA GLY A 118 1.57 -20.07 -5.25
C GLY A 118 1.45 -18.98 -4.21
N PHE A 119 2.53 -18.72 -3.48
CA PHE A 119 2.63 -17.63 -2.50
C PHE A 119 3.54 -16.56 -3.09
N TYR A 120 2.96 -15.42 -3.37
CA TYR A 120 3.65 -14.25 -3.95
C TYR A 120 3.75 -13.17 -2.88
N VAL A 121 4.96 -12.85 -2.46
CA VAL A 121 5.20 -11.88 -1.39
C VAL A 121 5.88 -10.65 -1.96
N PHE A 122 5.24 -9.51 -1.79
CA PHE A 122 5.73 -8.21 -2.24
C PHE A 122 5.89 -7.26 -1.07
N GLU A 123 6.85 -6.35 -1.20
CA GLU A 123 7.06 -5.25 -0.27
C GLU A 123 6.71 -3.94 -0.95
N THR A 124 6.03 -3.05 -0.23
CA THR A 124 5.88 -1.65 -0.62
C THR A 124 6.54 -0.76 0.42
N VAL A 125 7.28 0.24 -0.03
CA VAL A 125 7.84 1.29 0.82
C VAL A 125 7.32 2.62 0.32
N SER A 126 6.60 3.33 1.17
CA SER A 126 5.99 4.62 0.86
C SER A 126 6.68 5.72 1.68
N VAL A 127 7.12 6.76 0.99
CA VAL A 127 7.76 7.93 1.60
C VAL A 127 7.01 9.20 1.21
N ASN A 128 7.04 10.21 2.10
CA ASN A 128 6.47 11.52 1.79
C ASN A 128 7.45 12.37 0.98
N GLN A 129 7.08 13.61 0.69
CA GLN A 129 7.90 14.58 -0.06
C GLN A 129 9.22 14.94 0.63
N ASP A 130 9.32 14.75 1.94
CA ASP A 130 10.53 15.01 2.73
C ASP A 130 11.46 13.79 2.80
N GLY A 131 11.05 12.66 2.20
CA GLY A 131 11.78 11.40 2.24
C GLY A 131 11.56 10.57 3.51
N ASP A 132 10.62 11.00 4.39
CA ASP A 132 10.29 10.25 5.59
C ASP A 132 9.38 9.08 5.26
N GLN A 133 9.65 7.92 5.86
CA GLN A 133 8.82 6.75 5.65
C GLN A 133 7.45 6.92 6.28
N ALA A 134 6.42 6.80 5.45
CA ALA A 134 5.03 6.81 5.89
C ALA A 134 4.57 5.40 6.29
N VAL A 135 4.87 4.40 5.46
CA VAL A 135 4.53 3.01 5.74
C VAL A 135 5.44 2.06 4.95
N ARG A 136 5.73 0.92 5.54
CA ARG A 136 6.23 -0.27 4.86
C ARG A 136 5.15 -1.33 4.90
N GLY A 137 4.82 -1.91 3.76
CA GLY A 137 3.82 -2.97 3.65
C GLY A 137 4.44 -4.27 3.14
N VAL A 138 3.96 -5.41 3.65
CA VAL A 138 4.25 -6.73 3.10
C VAL A 138 2.92 -7.37 2.69
N TRP A 139 2.82 -7.68 1.40
CA TRP A 139 1.61 -8.16 0.74
C TRP A 139 1.81 -9.59 0.32
N THR A 140 1.00 -10.51 0.84
CA THR A 140 1.03 -11.91 0.42
C THR A 140 -0.22 -12.21 -0.40
N ASN A 141 -0.02 -12.54 -1.66
CA ASN A 141 -1.08 -13.00 -2.55
C ASN A 141 -0.95 -14.50 -2.74
N ILE A 142 -2.06 -15.21 -2.69
CA ILE A 142 -2.11 -16.66 -2.84
C ILE A 142 -2.88 -16.98 -4.11
N VAL A 143 -2.23 -17.74 -5.00
CA VAL A 143 -2.82 -18.20 -6.26
C VAL A 143 -3.09 -19.70 -6.14
N ARG A 144 -4.34 -20.08 -6.40
CA ARG A 144 -4.76 -21.49 -6.34
C ARG A 144 -4.57 -22.18 -7.68
N GLY A 145 -4.25 -23.47 -7.63
CA GLY A 145 -4.18 -24.30 -8.83
C GLY A 145 -2.91 -24.06 -9.67
N VAL A 146 -1.77 -23.92 -9.01
CA VAL A 146 -0.46 -23.84 -9.66
C VAL A 146 0.22 -25.18 -9.73
#